data_bd59f52adf1d9c9a0558d1fe4dfeb0b9
#
_entry.id   bd59f52adf1d9c9a0558d1fe4dfeb0b9
#
_cell.length_a   1.000
_cell.length_b   1.000
_cell.length_c   1.000
_cell.angle_alpha   90.00
_cell.angle_beta   90.00
_cell.angle_gamma   90.00
#
_symmetry.space_group_name_H-M   'P 1'
#
loop_
_entity.id
_entity.type
_entity.pdbx_description
1 polymer ?
#
loop_
_entity_poly.entity_id
_entity_poly.type
_entity_poly.pdbx_seq_one_letter_code
_entity_poly.pdbx_strand_id
1 'polypeptide(L)'
;MKCSSMSSGLGALLLYLFLCWPAGAAETGGRVTEPEVDLVPVVGKGLQSPLYLTHAGDGSGKLFIVEQPGTIRVIVQGILQDKPFLDITSRVLSGGERGLLGLAFHPKHRQNGRFFVNYTRRDDGATVLAEYRRQGSGLQASTEERTLMVVPQPYANHNGGMVAFGPDGLLYIGLGDGGSGGDPQNRAQNPVELLGKILRIDVDGAEPYAIPSDNPFARAGGRPEIFATGVRNPWRFSFDHETGVLWLADVGQNKWEEIDLVTRGRNYGWRIMEGKHCFLPEKDCHIEGLTMPVFEYGHDQGRCSITGGYVYRGRNLPALQGRYLFGDYCSGEILVVSIGSGVAGSEPHLLRKSGMRISSFGEDESGEIYVVDHKGGLYRLGPSSSMPDR
;
A
#
# COMPACT_ATOMS: atom_id res chain seq x y z
N MET A 1 -27.98 6.19 80.62
CA MET A 1 -27.56 7.56 80.89
C MET A 1 -27.84 8.35 79.62
N LYS A 2 -28.96 9.12 79.62
CA LYS A 2 -29.05 10.58 79.73
C LYS A 2 -28.17 11.26 78.70
N CYS A 3 -28.57 12.16 77.76
CA CYS A 3 -29.68 13.15 77.64
C CYS A 3 -29.69 13.51 76.12
N SER A 4 -30.76 13.63 75.45
CA SER A 4 -31.76 14.73 75.28
C SER A 4 -31.16 16.09 74.86
N SER A 5 -31.58 16.53 73.67
CA SER A 5 -32.39 17.75 73.41
C SER A 5 -32.45 18.06 71.93
N MET A 6 -33.53 18.05 71.27
CA MET A 6 -34.46 19.09 70.82
C MET A 6 -33.82 20.39 70.28
N SER A 7 -34.07 20.66 69.00
CA SER A 7 -34.80 21.87 68.52
C SER A 7 -34.92 21.85 67.02
N SER A 8 -36.09 21.73 66.52
CA SER A 8 -36.91 22.72 65.79
C SER A 8 -36.24 23.48 64.64
N GLY A 9 -36.73 23.22 63.45
CA GLY A 9 -37.25 24.32 62.71
C GLY A 9 -36.94 24.46 61.25
N LEU A 10 -37.92 24.61 60.50
CA LEU A 10 -38.14 25.15 59.15
C LEU A 10 -37.97 24.20 57.94
N GLY A 11 -39.14 23.90 57.43
CA GLY A 11 -39.32 23.29 56.13
C GLY A 11 -38.96 24.23 54.98
N ALA A 12 -38.22 23.76 54.07
CA ALA A 12 -38.11 24.32 52.73
C ALA A 12 -38.66 23.29 51.72
N LEU A 13 -39.83 23.65 51.19
CA LEU A 13 -40.49 22.91 50.10
C LEU A 13 -39.67 23.10 48.81
N LEU A 14 -38.87 22.10 48.46
CA LEU A 14 -38.20 22.08 47.12
C LEU A 14 -39.17 21.48 46.10
N LEU A 15 -39.71 22.37 45.27
CA LEU A 15 -40.45 22.02 44.07
C LEU A 15 -39.46 21.37 43.06
N TYR A 16 -39.56 20.07 42.86
CA TYR A 16 -38.92 19.38 41.76
C TYR A 16 -39.73 19.66 40.49
N LEU A 17 -39.24 20.59 39.67
CA LEU A 17 -39.66 20.72 38.27
C LEU A 17 -39.09 19.57 37.48
N PHE A 18 -39.92 18.57 37.19
CA PHE A 18 -39.63 17.58 36.16
C PHE A 18 -39.66 18.27 34.80
N LEU A 19 -38.49 18.64 34.31
CA LEU A 19 -38.31 18.94 32.88
C LEU A 19 -38.44 17.64 32.10
N CYS A 20 -39.61 17.43 31.49
CA CYS A 20 -39.79 16.44 30.44
C CYS A 20 -38.92 16.83 29.26
N TRP A 21 -37.81 16.12 29.04
CA TRP A 21 -37.06 16.14 27.81
C TRP A 21 -37.88 15.40 26.74
N PRO A 22 -38.09 15.99 25.56
CA PRO A 22 -38.74 15.25 24.52
C PRO A 22 -37.83 14.08 24.07
N ALA A 23 -38.27 12.87 24.30
CA ALA A 23 -37.68 11.69 23.70
C ALA A 23 -37.91 11.70 22.19
N GLY A 24 -36.84 11.46 21.43
CA GLY A 24 -36.96 10.99 20.07
C GLY A 24 -36.70 11.99 18.97
N ALA A 25 -35.43 12.33 18.74
CA ALA A 25 -34.99 12.43 17.38
C ALA A 25 -34.48 11.00 17.03
N ALA A 26 -35.29 10.21 16.34
CA ALA A 26 -34.81 9.05 15.64
C ALA A 26 -33.75 9.56 14.65
N GLU A 27 -32.48 9.22 14.86
CA GLU A 27 -31.47 9.32 13.81
C GLU A 27 -31.97 8.45 12.67
N THR A 28 -32.54 9.06 11.66
CA THR A 28 -32.72 8.43 10.36
C THR A 28 -31.32 8.22 9.85
N GLY A 29 -30.76 7.03 10.11
CA GLY A 29 -29.56 6.56 9.48
C GLY A 29 -29.77 6.58 7.97
N GLY A 30 -29.53 7.74 7.36
CA GLY A 30 -29.48 7.87 5.91
C GLY A 30 -28.42 6.89 5.45
N ARG A 31 -28.81 5.92 4.64
CA ARG A 31 -27.86 5.05 3.93
C ARG A 31 -26.95 5.99 3.17
N VAL A 32 -25.70 6.14 3.62
CA VAL A 32 -24.67 6.87 2.88
C VAL A 32 -24.51 6.06 1.58
N THR A 33 -25.09 6.57 0.50
CA THR A 33 -24.87 5.98 -0.82
C THR A 33 -23.44 6.29 -1.21
N GLU A 34 -22.66 5.23 -1.47
CA GLU A 34 -21.30 5.40 -1.96
C GLU A 34 -21.31 6.21 -3.27
N PRO A 35 -20.29 7.05 -3.48
CA PRO A 35 -20.21 7.81 -4.73
C PRO A 35 -20.03 6.85 -5.90
N GLU A 36 -20.81 7.03 -6.94
CA GLU A 36 -20.56 6.36 -8.19
C GLU A 36 -19.30 6.94 -8.86
N VAL A 37 -18.43 6.06 -9.33
CA VAL A 37 -17.16 6.43 -9.97
C VAL A 37 -17.05 5.82 -11.35
N ASP A 38 -16.45 6.55 -12.29
CA ASP A 38 -16.12 6.07 -13.62
C ASP A 38 -14.61 5.87 -13.77
N LEU A 39 -14.25 5.01 -14.73
CA LEU A 39 -12.87 4.76 -15.14
C LEU A 39 -12.63 5.47 -16.48
N VAL A 40 -12.01 6.64 -16.40
CA VAL A 40 -11.71 7.48 -17.56
C VAL A 40 -10.43 6.96 -18.21
N PRO A 41 -10.44 6.47 -19.46
CA PRO A 41 -9.27 5.93 -20.10
C PRO A 41 -8.21 7.01 -20.33
N VAL A 42 -6.96 6.72 -19.91
CA VAL A 42 -5.77 7.54 -20.18
C VAL A 42 -4.94 6.87 -21.27
N VAL A 43 -4.73 5.56 -21.15
CA VAL A 43 -4.19 4.68 -22.19
C VAL A 43 -5.13 3.48 -22.28
N GLY A 44 -5.92 3.39 -23.33
CA GLY A 44 -6.90 2.31 -23.44
C GLY A 44 -6.26 0.94 -23.67
N LYS A 45 -5.17 0.89 -24.44
CA LYS A 45 -4.40 -0.33 -24.77
C LYS A 45 -2.98 0.07 -25.20
N GLY A 46 -2.04 -0.89 -25.17
CA GLY A 46 -0.69 -0.73 -25.75
C GLY A 46 0.45 -0.75 -24.72
N LEU A 47 0.13 -0.77 -23.42
CA LEU A 47 1.12 -1.07 -22.39
C LEU A 47 1.36 -2.60 -22.31
N GLN A 48 2.59 -2.99 -21.96
CA GLN A 48 2.97 -4.40 -21.87
C GLN A 48 2.96 -4.87 -20.42
N SER A 49 1.87 -5.54 -20.01
CA SER A 49 1.71 -6.04 -18.63
C SER A 49 2.07 -4.96 -17.59
N PRO A 50 1.40 -3.81 -17.59
CA PRO A 50 1.73 -2.74 -16.67
C PRO A 50 1.42 -3.17 -15.23
N LEU A 51 2.35 -2.85 -14.31
CA LEU A 51 2.28 -3.27 -12.92
C LEU A 51 2.17 -2.12 -11.93
N TYR A 52 2.56 -0.89 -12.31
CA TYR A 52 2.58 0.23 -11.39
C TYR A 52 2.59 1.57 -12.12
N LEU A 53 2.03 2.58 -11.49
CA LEU A 53 2.07 3.97 -11.93
C LEU A 53 2.52 4.87 -10.78
N THR A 54 3.37 5.84 -11.09
CA THR A 54 3.79 6.88 -10.15
C THR A 54 4.17 8.17 -10.87
N HIS A 55 4.54 9.20 -10.12
CA HIS A 55 5.03 10.49 -10.58
C HIS A 55 6.37 10.84 -9.93
N ALA A 56 7.08 11.80 -10.50
CA ALA A 56 8.40 12.18 -9.98
C ALA A 56 8.34 13.22 -8.83
N GLY A 57 7.19 13.78 -8.53
CA GLY A 57 7.04 14.84 -7.52
C GLY A 57 7.82 16.11 -7.84
N ASP A 58 8.13 16.35 -9.13
CA ASP A 58 9.00 17.45 -9.59
C ASP A 58 8.22 18.64 -10.16
N GLY A 59 6.90 18.62 -10.07
CA GLY A 59 5.98 19.63 -10.60
C GLY A 59 5.78 19.53 -12.11
N SER A 60 6.22 18.44 -12.75
CA SER A 60 6.11 18.29 -14.20
C SER A 60 4.79 17.68 -14.67
N GLY A 61 4.01 17.09 -13.75
CA GLY A 61 2.76 16.37 -14.05
C GLY A 61 2.95 15.14 -14.94
N LYS A 62 4.18 14.64 -15.09
CA LYS A 62 4.46 13.40 -15.84
C LYS A 62 4.06 12.19 -15.04
N LEU A 63 3.48 11.19 -15.73
CA LEU A 63 3.17 9.88 -15.16
C LEU A 63 4.14 8.84 -15.72
N PHE A 64 4.63 7.98 -14.86
CA PHE A 64 5.56 6.92 -15.22
C PHE A 64 4.90 5.56 -14.93
N ILE A 65 4.88 4.68 -15.94
CA ILE A 65 4.27 3.37 -15.88
C ILE A 65 5.35 2.30 -15.95
N VAL A 66 5.39 1.45 -14.95
CA VAL A 66 6.26 0.28 -14.89
C VAL A 66 5.61 -0.84 -15.67
N GLU A 67 6.30 -1.37 -16.67
CA GLU A 67 5.91 -2.55 -17.42
C GLU A 67 6.75 -3.75 -16.97
N GLN A 68 6.08 -4.87 -16.69
CA GLN A 68 6.68 -6.09 -16.13
C GLN A 68 7.92 -6.59 -16.87
N PRO A 69 7.99 -6.54 -18.23
CA PRO A 69 9.17 -7.01 -18.97
C PRO A 69 10.46 -6.23 -18.72
N GLY A 70 10.39 -5.01 -18.15
CA GLY A 70 11.59 -4.22 -17.84
C GLY A 70 11.63 -2.83 -18.46
N THR A 71 10.51 -2.26 -18.87
CA THR A 71 10.43 -0.90 -19.38
C THR A 71 9.70 0.01 -18.40
N ILE A 72 10.08 1.29 -18.38
CA ILE A 72 9.31 2.37 -17.75
C ILE A 72 8.84 3.29 -18.86
N ARG A 73 7.52 3.37 -19.05
CA ARG A 73 6.89 4.27 -20.01
C ARG A 73 6.59 5.62 -19.34
N VAL A 74 6.47 6.67 -20.14
CA VAL A 74 6.14 7.99 -19.63
C VAL A 74 5.00 8.62 -20.43
N ILE A 75 4.09 9.27 -19.71
CA ILE A 75 3.00 10.08 -20.24
C ILE A 75 3.31 11.53 -19.96
N VAL A 76 3.25 12.36 -20.99
CA VAL A 76 3.44 13.81 -20.92
C VAL A 76 2.18 14.48 -21.46
N GLN A 77 1.52 15.31 -20.65
CA GLN A 77 0.28 16.01 -21.03
C GLN A 77 -0.78 15.06 -21.61
N GLY A 78 -0.96 13.90 -20.99
CA GLY A 78 -1.94 12.87 -21.41
C GLY A 78 -1.49 12.01 -22.60
N ILE A 79 -0.32 12.23 -23.18
CA ILE A 79 0.19 11.52 -24.37
C ILE A 79 1.28 10.52 -23.96
N LEU A 80 1.05 9.24 -24.22
CA LEU A 80 2.06 8.18 -24.04
C LEU A 80 3.19 8.41 -25.06
N GLN A 81 4.41 8.50 -24.56
CA GLN A 81 5.59 8.72 -25.41
C GLN A 81 6.02 7.40 -26.08
N ASP A 82 6.49 7.50 -27.33
CA ASP A 82 6.94 6.34 -28.12
C ASP A 82 8.15 5.64 -27.49
N LYS A 83 9.15 6.43 -27.07
CA LYS A 83 10.35 5.89 -26.42
C LYS A 83 10.13 5.72 -24.91
N PRO A 84 10.55 4.59 -24.32
CA PRO A 84 10.50 4.41 -22.89
C PRO A 84 11.43 5.41 -22.17
N PHE A 85 11.07 5.73 -20.91
CA PHE A 85 11.95 6.48 -20.00
C PHE A 85 13.18 5.67 -19.61
N LEU A 86 12.97 4.36 -19.30
CA LEU A 86 14.03 3.39 -19.03
C LEU A 86 13.70 2.08 -19.77
N ASP A 87 14.72 1.43 -20.34
CA ASP A 87 14.63 0.07 -20.88
C ASP A 87 15.78 -0.78 -20.32
N ILE A 88 15.43 -1.73 -19.47
CA ILE A 88 16.32 -2.73 -18.88
C ILE A 88 15.82 -4.15 -19.14
N THR A 89 15.06 -4.36 -20.19
CA THR A 89 14.49 -5.67 -20.57
C THR A 89 15.53 -6.77 -20.68
N SER A 90 16.76 -6.43 -21.07
CA SER A 90 17.87 -7.38 -21.14
C SER A 90 18.33 -7.93 -19.77
N ARG A 91 18.05 -7.19 -18.67
CA ARG A 91 18.44 -7.56 -17.31
C ARG A 91 17.32 -8.24 -16.52
N VAL A 92 16.07 -8.07 -16.96
CA VAL A 92 14.87 -8.49 -16.22
C VAL A 92 14.42 -9.89 -16.61
N LEU A 93 14.21 -10.76 -15.62
CA LEU A 93 13.47 -11.99 -15.73
C LEU A 93 12.00 -11.71 -15.43
N SER A 94 11.12 -11.79 -16.42
CA SER A 94 9.70 -11.51 -16.25
C SER A 94 8.83 -12.74 -16.43
N GLY A 95 7.66 -12.74 -15.79
CA GLY A 95 6.64 -13.79 -15.86
C GLY A 95 6.22 -14.29 -14.47
N GLY A 96 4.95 -14.63 -14.32
CA GLY A 96 4.35 -14.82 -13.00
C GLY A 96 4.44 -13.54 -12.18
N GLU A 97 5.01 -13.61 -10.99
CA GLU A 97 5.23 -12.44 -10.12
C GLU A 97 6.59 -11.77 -10.34
N ARG A 98 7.45 -12.30 -11.19
CA ARG A 98 8.78 -11.76 -11.49
C ARG A 98 8.72 -10.71 -12.58
N GLY A 99 9.60 -9.71 -12.49
CA GLY A 99 9.68 -8.64 -13.48
C GLY A 99 10.37 -7.39 -12.95
N LEU A 100 10.14 -6.27 -13.63
CA LEU A 100 10.35 -4.93 -13.08
C LEU A 100 9.11 -4.59 -12.24
N LEU A 101 9.26 -4.50 -10.92
CA LEU A 101 8.16 -4.55 -9.97
C LEU A 101 7.88 -3.23 -9.26
N GLY A 102 8.89 -2.38 -9.11
CA GLY A 102 8.77 -1.14 -8.38
C GLY A 102 9.62 0.00 -8.94
N LEU A 103 9.16 1.22 -8.71
CA LEU A 103 9.81 2.48 -9.10
C LEU A 103 9.56 3.52 -8.02
N ALA A 104 10.61 4.17 -7.55
CA ALA A 104 10.51 5.33 -6.67
C ALA A 104 11.46 6.44 -7.13
N PHE A 105 10.95 7.65 -7.29
CA PHE A 105 11.76 8.81 -7.55
C PHE A 105 12.30 9.38 -6.25
N HIS A 106 13.59 9.79 -6.27
CA HIS A 106 14.18 10.44 -5.11
C HIS A 106 13.42 11.74 -4.79
N PRO A 107 13.20 12.12 -3.51
CA PRO A 107 12.48 13.34 -3.16
C PRO A 107 13.08 14.62 -3.79
N LYS A 108 14.38 14.60 -4.10
CA LYS A 108 15.08 15.67 -4.82
C LYS A 108 15.31 15.34 -6.29
N HIS A 109 14.46 14.51 -6.93
CA HIS A 109 14.64 14.07 -8.32
C HIS A 109 14.81 15.24 -9.30
N ARG A 110 14.08 16.31 -9.10
CA ARG A 110 14.19 17.52 -9.94
C ARG A 110 15.63 18.03 -10.02
N GLN A 111 16.40 17.95 -8.93
CA GLN A 111 17.77 18.42 -8.80
C GLN A 111 18.80 17.35 -9.19
N ASN A 112 18.64 16.13 -8.73
CA ASN A 112 19.64 15.07 -8.82
C ASN A 112 19.38 14.01 -9.89
N GLY A 113 18.15 13.95 -10.42
CA GLY A 113 17.73 12.99 -11.45
C GLY A 113 17.67 11.53 -10.97
N ARG A 114 17.87 11.25 -9.69
CA ARG A 114 17.94 9.88 -9.15
C ARG A 114 16.55 9.25 -9.05
N PHE A 115 16.48 7.96 -9.34
CA PHE A 115 15.32 7.12 -9.08
C PHE A 115 15.77 5.67 -8.83
N PHE A 116 14.90 4.88 -8.23
CA PHE A 116 15.19 3.54 -7.74
C PHE A 116 14.20 2.57 -8.32
N VAL A 117 14.69 1.39 -8.71
CA VAL A 117 13.85 0.32 -9.21
C VAL A 117 14.12 -0.97 -8.45
N ASN A 118 13.07 -1.78 -8.34
CA ASN A 118 13.16 -3.15 -7.86
C ASN A 118 12.80 -4.08 -9.01
N TYR A 119 13.68 -5.04 -9.32
CA TYR A 119 13.42 -6.00 -10.39
C TYR A 119 13.99 -7.37 -10.09
N THR A 120 13.46 -8.38 -10.78
CA THR A 120 14.00 -9.76 -10.77
C THR A 120 15.09 -9.91 -11.82
N ARG A 121 16.30 -10.24 -11.39
CA ARG A 121 17.46 -10.38 -12.27
C ARG A 121 17.33 -11.62 -13.17
N ARG A 122 17.70 -11.46 -14.43
CA ARG A 122 17.55 -12.49 -15.47
C ARG A 122 18.38 -13.74 -15.20
N ASP A 123 19.60 -13.56 -14.70
CA ASP A 123 20.59 -14.65 -14.65
C ASP A 123 20.28 -15.69 -13.58
N ASP A 124 19.76 -15.27 -12.45
CA ASP A 124 19.58 -16.13 -11.27
C ASP A 124 18.23 -15.96 -10.54
N GLY A 125 17.38 -15.05 -11.01
CA GLY A 125 16.10 -14.76 -10.39
C GLY A 125 16.18 -13.97 -9.07
N ALA A 126 17.35 -13.48 -8.69
CA ALA A 126 17.50 -12.65 -7.49
C ALA A 126 16.76 -11.32 -7.63
N THR A 127 16.22 -10.81 -6.52
CA THR A 127 15.71 -9.45 -6.45
C THR A 127 16.88 -8.47 -6.40
N VAL A 128 16.83 -7.45 -7.26
CA VAL A 128 17.80 -6.35 -7.30
C VAL A 128 17.09 -5.05 -7.00
N LEU A 129 17.62 -4.31 -6.02
CA LEU A 129 17.34 -2.89 -5.83
C LEU A 129 18.47 -2.09 -6.47
N ALA A 130 18.13 -1.23 -7.41
CA ALA A 130 19.12 -0.45 -8.15
C ALA A 130 18.73 1.02 -8.28
N GLU A 131 19.74 1.90 -8.30
CA GLU A 131 19.62 3.32 -8.62
C GLU A 131 19.97 3.56 -10.08
N TYR A 132 19.17 4.42 -10.70
CA TYR A 132 19.39 4.98 -12.02
C TYR A 132 19.27 6.50 -11.99
N ARG A 133 19.66 7.13 -13.10
CA ARG A 133 19.60 8.60 -13.23
C ARG A 133 18.97 9.02 -14.55
N ARG A 134 18.17 10.07 -14.51
CA ARG A 134 17.66 10.74 -15.70
C ARG A 134 18.82 11.39 -16.47
N GLN A 135 18.78 11.32 -17.80
CA GLN A 135 19.77 11.97 -18.67
C GLN A 135 19.38 13.45 -18.89
N GLY A 136 20.15 14.35 -18.29
CA GLY A 136 19.93 15.78 -18.43
C GLY A 136 18.49 16.22 -18.13
N SER A 137 17.90 17.06 -18.99
CA SER A 137 16.49 17.48 -18.91
C SER A 137 15.55 16.62 -19.77
N GLY A 138 16.05 15.56 -20.41
CA GLY A 138 15.31 14.72 -21.34
C GLY A 138 14.26 13.81 -20.65
N LEU A 139 13.53 13.08 -21.51
CA LEU A 139 12.54 12.08 -21.11
C LEU A 139 13.13 10.67 -21.05
N GLN A 140 14.44 10.51 -21.04
CA GLN A 140 15.11 9.22 -20.97
C GLN A 140 16.08 9.18 -19.78
N ALA A 141 16.23 7.99 -19.24
CA ALA A 141 17.20 7.69 -18.20
C ALA A 141 18.49 7.10 -18.80
N SER A 142 19.59 7.20 -18.06
CA SER A 142 20.79 6.41 -18.31
C SER A 142 20.48 4.95 -17.99
N THR A 143 21.04 4.04 -18.78
CA THR A 143 21.02 2.61 -18.50
C THR A 143 22.19 2.17 -17.61
N GLU A 144 23.01 3.10 -17.16
CA GLU A 144 24.05 2.87 -16.16
C GLU A 144 23.41 2.61 -14.80
N GLU A 145 23.67 1.43 -14.26
CA GLU A 145 23.08 0.94 -13.03
C GLU A 145 24.04 1.05 -11.86
N ARG A 146 23.56 1.55 -10.73
CA ARG A 146 24.21 1.38 -9.44
C ARG A 146 23.39 0.40 -8.58
N THR A 147 23.86 -0.83 -8.47
CA THR A 147 23.23 -1.84 -7.62
C THR A 147 23.39 -1.46 -6.13
N LEU A 148 22.28 -1.40 -5.39
CA LEU A 148 22.27 -1.14 -3.96
C LEU A 148 22.17 -2.44 -3.15
N MET A 149 21.30 -3.36 -3.57
CA MET A 149 21.02 -4.59 -2.83
C MET A 149 20.73 -5.73 -3.80
N VAL A 150 21.19 -6.93 -3.46
CA VAL A 150 20.83 -8.17 -4.15
C VAL A 150 20.34 -9.16 -3.11
N VAL A 151 19.12 -9.66 -3.30
CA VAL A 151 18.51 -10.65 -2.40
C VAL A 151 18.17 -11.91 -3.19
N PRO A 152 18.83 -13.04 -2.89
CA PRO A 152 18.50 -14.33 -3.53
C PRO A 152 17.03 -14.69 -3.31
N GLN A 153 16.37 -15.16 -4.37
CA GLN A 153 14.98 -15.61 -4.32
C GLN A 153 14.94 -17.13 -4.49
N PRO A 154 14.42 -17.86 -3.49
CA PRO A 154 14.40 -19.32 -3.54
C PRO A 154 13.34 -19.87 -4.49
N TYR A 155 12.27 -19.09 -4.74
CA TYR A 155 11.13 -19.46 -5.60
C TYR A 155 10.75 -18.33 -6.55
N ALA A 156 9.84 -18.62 -7.47
CA ALA A 156 9.44 -17.68 -8.53
C ALA A 156 8.29 -16.75 -8.16
N ASN A 157 7.72 -16.92 -6.98
CA ASN A 157 6.57 -16.18 -6.47
C ASN A 157 6.87 -15.48 -5.14
N HIS A 158 5.95 -14.66 -4.67
CA HIS A 158 6.05 -13.80 -3.49
C HIS A 158 7.28 -12.87 -3.57
N ASN A 159 7.43 -12.23 -4.70
CA ASN A 159 8.57 -11.32 -4.92
C ASN A 159 8.37 -9.96 -4.24
N GLY A 160 7.12 -9.55 -3.95
CA GLY A 160 6.80 -8.20 -3.48
C GLY A 160 7.26 -7.15 -4.49
N GLY A 161 8.25 -6.36 -4.13
CA GLY A 161 8.99 -5.49 -5.06
C GLY A 161 8.58 -4.02 -5.04
N MET A 162 7.58 -3.63 -4.26
CA MET A 162 7.23 -2.21 -4.09
C MET A 162 8.36 -1.45 -3.42
N VAL A 163 8.64 -0.25 -3.93
CA VAL A 163 9.57 0.71 -3.34
C VAL A 163 8.90 2.10 -3.28
N ALA A 164 9.08 2.80 -2.19
CA ALA A 164 8.60 4.18 -2.02
C ALA A 164 9.45 4.95 -1.01
N PHE A 165 9.54 6.26 -1.18
CA PHE A 165 10.10 7.13 -0.14
C PHE A 165 9.05 7.47 0.90
N GLY A 166 9.41 7.33 2.17
CA GLY A 166 8.59 7.79 3.27
C GLY A 166 8.69 9.30 3.49
N PRO A 167 7.81 9.86 4.35
CA PRO A 167 7.85 11.28 4.71
C PRO A 167 9.14 11.66 5.46
N ASP A 168 9.88 10.68 5.97
CA ASP A 168 11.19 10.83 6.59
C ASP A 168 12.35 10.93 5.56
N GLY A 169 12.04 10.82 4.26
CA GLY A 169 13.00 10.88 3.16
C GLY A 169 13.81 9.61 2.95
N LEU A 170 13.49 8.52 3.65
CA LEU A 170 14.14 7.22 3.54
C LEU A 170 13.41 6.32 2.54
N LEU A 171 14.14 5.37 1.94
CA LEU A 171 13.59 4.43 0.98
C LEU A 171 13.07 3.16 1.69
N TYR A 172 11.80 2.84 1.48
CA TYR A 172 11.14 1.64 1.96
C TYR A 172 11.03 0.62 0.84
N ILE A 173 11.25 -0.67 1.16
CA ILE A 173 11.23 -1.76 0.19
C ILE A 173 10.42 -2.92 0.78
N GLY A 174 9.42 -3.40 0.04
CA GLY A 174 8.66 -4.59 0.39
C GLY A 174 9.24 -5.83 -0.28
N LEU A 175 9.60 -6.84 0.51
CA LEU A 175 10.06 -8.14 0.03
C LEU A 175 9.15 -9.24 0.57
N GLY A 176 8.64 -10.07 -0.32
CA GLY A 176 7.89 -11.26 0.07
C GLY A 176 8.74 -12.30 0.81
N ASP A 177 8.09 -13.33 1.32
CA ASP A 177 8.74 -14.42 2.08
C ASP A 177 9.66 -15.33 1.21
N GLY A 178 9.73 -15.04 -0.10
CA GLY A 178 10.54 -15.76 -1.07
C GLY A 178 9.79 -16.89 -1.75
N GLY A 179 8.50 -17.10 -1.43
CA GLY A 179 7.63 -17.98 -2.19
C GLY A 179 7.44 -19.38 -1.65
N SER A 180 6.84 -20.25 -2.48
CA SER A 180 6.24 -21.53 -2.14
C SER A 180 4.95 -21.34 -1.30
N GLY A 181 4.34 -22.44 -0.83
CA GLY A 181 3.19 -22.38 0.07
C GLY A 181 3.63 -22.35 1.53
N GLY A 182 3.07 -21.43 2.33
CA GLY A 182 3.22 -21.42 3.79
C GLY A 182 4.61 -21.09 4.31
N ASP A 183 5.44 -20.36 3.57
CA ASP A 183 6.80 -19.98 3.98
C ASP A 183 7.58 -21.14 4.64
N PRO A 184 7.95 -22.17 3.89
CA PRO A 184 8.45 -23.42 4.47
C PRO A 184 9.72 -23.26 5.32
N GLN A 185 10.47 -22.18 5.11
CA GLN A 185 11.67 -21.86 5.88
C GLN A 185 11.43 -20.85 7.01
N ASN A 186 10.18 -20.42 7.20
CA ASN A 186 9.82 -19.42 8.23
C ASN A 186 10.64 -18.11 8.12
N ARG A 187 10.88 -17.65 6.90
CA ARG A 187 11.70 -16.46 6.63
C ARG A 187 11.05 -15.19 7.12
N ALA A 188 9.72 -15.09 6.99
CA ALA A 188 9.00 -13.90 7.44
C ALA A 188 9.20 -13.62 8.94
N GLN A 189 9.34 -14.66 9.76
CA GLN A 189 9.59 -14.56 11.19
C GLN A 189 11.08 -14.52 11.56
N ASN A 190 11.99 -14.79 10.61
CA ASN A 190 13.41 -14.84 10.88
C ASN A 190 14.08 -13.45 10.74
N PRO A 191 14.58 -12.81 11.81
CA PRO A 191 15.15 -11.47 11.74
C PRO A 191 16.52 -11.39 11.03
N VAL A 192 17.18 -12.52 10.76
CA VAL A 192 18.45 -12.53 10.00
C VAL A 192 18.26 -12.68 8.49
N GLU A 193 17.00 -12.77 8.04
CA GLU A 193 16.59 -12.83 6.64
C GLU A 193 15.96 -11.51 6.20
N LEU A 194 16.16 -11.13 4.93
CA LEU A 194 15.51 -9.94 4.35
C LEU A 194 14.13 -10.23 3.75
N LEU A 195 13.83 -11.52 3.51
CA LEU A 195 12.55 -11.97 2.93
C LEU A 195 11.42 -11.94 3.95
N GLY A 196 10.21 -11.62 3.51
CA GLY A 196 9.03 -11.46 4.36
C GLY A 196 9.08 -10.20 5.25
N LYS A 197 9.57 -9.08 4.69
CA LYS A 197 9.91 -7.85 5.41
C LYS A 197 9.50 -6.59 4.66
N ILE A 198 9.27 -5.54 5.44
CA ILE A 198 9.43 -4.17 4.96
C ILE A 198 10.80 -3.70 5.43
N LEU A 199 11.65 -3.30 4.50
CA LEU A 199 12.99 -2.76 4.75
C LEU A 199 12.96 -1.23 4.67
N ARG A 200 13.94 -0.57 5.31
CA ARG A 200 14.10 0.89 5.29
C ARG A 200 15.59 1.24 5.30
N ILE A 201 16.02 2.01 4.31
CA ILE A 201 17.41 2.39 4.10
C ILE A 201 17.56 3.88 3.77
N ASP A 202 18.73 4.44 4.03
CA ASP A 202 19.13 5.80 3.65
C ASP A 202 20.04 5.75 2.41
N VAL A 203 19.53 6.19 1.27
CA VAL A 203 20.25 6.20 -0.01
C VAL A 203 21.15 7.42 -0.21
N ASP A 204 21.12 8.37 0.74
CA ASP A 204 21.93 9.60 0.73
C ASP A 204 23.13 9.51 1.70
N GLY A 205 23.16 8.48 2.54
CA GLY A 205 24.18 8.25 3.54
C GLY A 205 25.48 7.63 2.99
N ALA A 206 25.83 6.44 3.46
CA ALA A 206 27.03 5.71 3.04
C ALA A 206 26.80 4.88 1.76
N GLU A 207 27.89 4.38 1.17
CA GLU A 207 27.84 3.42 0.06
C GLU A 207 27.71 1.96 0.57
N PRO A 208 26.85 1.12 -0.01
CA PRO A 208 25.87 1.43 -1.08
C PRO A 208 24.64 2.19 -0.54
N TYR A 209 24.38 2.17 0.74
CA TYR A 209 23.36 2.90 1.51
C TYR A 209 23.75 2.92 2.99
N ALA A 210 23.17 3.83 3.76
CA ALA A 210 23.29 3.82 5.21
C ALA A 210 22.09 3.15 5.88
N ILE A 211 22.30 2.72 7.12
CA ILE A 211 21.24 2.18 7.97
C ILE A 211 20.72 3.30 8.89
N PRO A 212 19.41 3.60 8.85
CA PRO A 212 18.80 4.52 9.80
C PRO A 212 19.01 4.03 11.24
N SER A 213 19.54 4.89 12.11
CA SER A 213 19.95 4.53 13.49
C SER A 213 18.78 4.08 14.38
N ASP A 214 17.58 4.42 13.96
CA ASP A 214 16.31 4.08 14.62
C ASP A 214 15.60 2.85 14.01
N ASN A 215 16.21 2.16 13.04
CA ASN A 215 15.69 0.85 12.61
C ASN A 215 15.72 -0.14 13.78
N PRO A 216 14.74 -1.06 13.89
CA PRO A 216 14.62 -1.98 15.02
C PRO A 216 15.86 -2.80 15.31
N PHE A 217 16.59 -3.20 14.27
CA PHE A 217 17.79 -4.04 14.37
C PHE A 217 19.08 -3.29 13.98
N ALA A 218 19.08 -1.95 14.00
CA ALA A 218 20.24 -1.15 13.60
C ALA A 218 21.52 -1.46 14.39
N ARG A 219 21.40 -2.01 15.59
CA ARG A 219 22.55 -2.30 16.47
C ARG A 219 22.83 -3.79 16.65
N ALA A 220 21.78 -4.62 16.72
CA ALA A 220 21.90 -6.08 16.94
C ALA A 220 20.56 -6.79 16.79
N GLY A 221 20.59 -8.12 16.76
CA GLY A 221 19.40 -8.97 16.83
C GLY A 221 18.78 -9.34 15.48
N GLY A 222 19.27 -8.78 14.37
CA GLY A 222 18.75 -9.08 13.04
C GLY A 222 19.45 -8.28 11.96
N ARG A 223 18.89 -8.33 10.75
CA ARG A 223 19.33 -7.51 9.60
C ARG A 223 18.97 -6.05 9.87
N PRO A 224 19.95 -5.15 9.80
CA PRO A 224 19.76 -3.75 10.20
C PRO A 224 18.83 -2.97 9.25
N GLU A 225 18.59 -3.48 8.04
CA GLU A 225 17.68 -2.90 7.05
C GLU A 225 16.20 -3.04 7.44
N ILE A 226 15.86 -3.99 8.32
CA ILE A 226 14.48 -4.34 8.65
C ILE A 226 13.78 -3.19 9.38
N PHE A 227 12.60 -2.80 8.84
CA PHE A 227 11.66 -1.87 9.47
C PHE A 227 10.51 -2.62 10.16
N ALA A 228 9.95 -3.65 9.49
CA ALA A 228 8.87 -4.51 10.00
C ALA A 228 9.03 -5.94 9.48
N THR A 229 8.46 -6.91 10.22
CA THR A 229 8.58 -8.35 9.94
C THR A 229 7.22 -8.99 9.77
N GLY A 230 7.20 -10.24 9.28
CA GLY A 230 5.98 -11.06 9.30
C GLY A 230 5.00 -10.71 8.20
N VAL A 231 5.47 -10.26 7.04
CA VAL A 231 4.65 -10.07 5.83
C VAL A 231 4.87 -11.24 4.86
N ARG A 232 3.84 -11.57 4.06
CA ARG A 232 3.88 -12.69 3.13
C ARG A 232 4.33 -12.28 1.73
N ASN A 233 3.56 -11.43 1.10
CA ASN A 233 3.82 -10.90 -0.24
C ASN A 233 3.32 -9.46 -0.31
N PRO A 234 4.06 -8.51 0.28
CA PRO A 234 3.70 -7.10 0.37
C PRO A 234 3.71 -6.50 -1.04
N TRP A 235 2.59 -6.71 -1.76
CA TRP A 235 2.50 -6.42 -3.18
C TRP A 235 2.58 -4.92 -3.46
N ARG A 236 1.75 -4.14 -2.74
CA ARG A 236 1.77 -2.67 -2.83
C ARG A 236 1.59 -2.04 -1.47
N PHE A 237 2.30 -0.94 -1.28
CA PHE A 237 2.09 -0.07 -0.13
C PHE A 237 2.18 1.40 -0.56
N SER A 238 1.56 2.27 0.21
CA SER A 238 1.58 3.71 -0.02
C SER A 238 1.61 4.48 1.29
N PHE A 239 2.22 5.64 1.26
CA PHE A 239 2.11 6.60 2.35
C PHE A 239 0.93 7.53 2.10
N ASP A 240 0.08 7.70 3.09
CA ASP A 240 -0.89 8.79 3.07
C ASP A 240 -0.16 10.13 3.23
N HIS A 241 -0.25 10.98 2.23
CA HIS A 241 0.50 12.24 2.17
C HIS A 241 0.16 13.23 3.30
N GLU A 242 -1.05 13.18 3.85
CA GLU A 242 -1.46 14.07 4.93
C GLU A 242 -1.05 13.57 6.31
N THR A 243 -1.14 12.26 6.54
CA THR A 243 -0.90 11.68 7.87
C THR A 243 0.45 11.03 8.01
N GLY A 244 1.13 10.70 6.90
CA GLY A 244 2.38 9.94 6.87
C GLY A 244 2.22 8.46 7.23
N VAL A 245 1.01 7.96 7.36
CA VAL A 245 0.73 6.55 7.70
C VAL A 245 1.05 5.67 6.50
N LEU A 246 1.78 4.59 6.74
CA LEU A 246 2.12 3.58 5.73
C LEU A 246 1.03 2.50 5.70
N TRP A 247 0.32 2.42 4.58
CA TRP A 247 -0.70 1.43 4.27
C TRP A 247 -0.10 0.33 3.41
N LEU A 248 -0.29 -0.91 3.78
CA LEU A 248 0.21 -2.09 3.08
C LEU A 248 -0.96 -3.01 2.70
N ALA A 249 -0.94 -3.50 1.47
CA ALA A 249 -1.72 -4.64 1.03
C ALA A 249 -0.81 -5.86 0.95
N ASP A 250 -1.04 -6.83 1.81
CA ASP A 250 -0.30 -8.08 1.86
C ASP A 250 -1.16 -9.22 1.32
N VAL A 251 -0.65 -9.92 0.31
CA VAL A 251 -1.38 -10.99 -0.38
C VAL A 251 -1.37 -12.26 0.45
N GLY A 252 -2.55 -12.76 0.75
CA GLY A 252 -2.77 -13.96 1.55
C GLY A 252 -2.45 -15.28 0.84
N GLN A 253 -2.53 -16.38 1.58
CA GLN A 253 -2.14 -17.71 1.07
C GLN A 253 -3.28 -18.41 0.36
N ASN A 254 -4.40 -18.59 1.04
CA ASN A 254 -5.49 -19.44 0.58
C ASN A 254 -6.89 -18.86 0.79
N LYS A 255 -7.05 -18.00 1.81
CA LYS A 255 -8.38 -17.62 2.28
C LYS A 255 -8.56 -16.15 2.54
N TRP A 256 -7.54 -15.44 3.00
CA TRP A 256 -7.66 -14.09 3.53
C TRP A 256 -6.63 -13.16 2.93
N GLU A 257 -7.10 -12.04 2.39
CA GLU A 257 -6.30 -10.89 1.99
C GLU A 257 -6.34 -9.86 3.10
N GLU A 258 -5.26 -9.07 3.28
CA GLU A 258 -5.17 -8.15 4.41
C GLU A 258 -4.63 -6.78 4.05
N ILE A 259 -5.02 -5.80 4.87
CA ILE A 259 -4.51 -4.44 4.85
C ILE A 259 -3.95 -4.10 6.23
N ASP A 260 -2.70 -3.65 6.25
CA ASP A 260 -1.97 -3.29 7.44
C ASP A 260 -1.62 -1.82 7.51
N LEU A 261 -1.56 -1.28 8.73
CA LEU A 261 -0.90 -0.02 9.02
C LEU A 261 0.51 -0.31 9.52
N VAL A 262 1.50 -0.12 8.65
CA VAL A 262 2.86 -0.54 8.94
C VAL A 262 3.56 0.46 9.83
N THR A 263 4.03 -0.03 10.98
CA THR A 263 4.79 0.75 11.94
C THR A 263 6.09 0.05 12.31
N ARG A 264 7.07 0.84 12.71
CA ARG A 264 8.42 0.38 13.04
C ARG A 264 8.45 -0.70 14.11
N GLY A 265 9.16 -1.81 13.85
CA GLY A 265 9.41 -2.88 14.80
C GLY A 265 8.24 -3.83 15.01
N ARG A 266 7.16 -3.68 14.24
CA ARG A 266 5.99 -4.57 14.35
C ARG A 266 6.18 -5.84 13.54
N ASN A 267 5.47 -6.90 13.99
CA ASN A 267 5.39 -8.20 13.36
C ASN A 267 3.94 -8.44 12.93
N TYR A 268 3.70 -8.58 11.61
CA TYR A 268 2.38 -8.72 11.00
C TYR A 268 1.88 -10.17 10.92
N GLY A 269 2.63 -11.10 11.51
CA GLY A 269 2.12 -12.43 11.87
C GLY A 269 2.34 -13.53 10.85
N TRP A 270 2.63 -13.27 9.58
CA TRP A 270 2.91 -14.34 8.64
C TRP A 270 4.16 -15.13 9.04
N ARG A 271 4.19 -16.45 9.08
CA ARG A 271 3.18 -17.46 8.70
C ARG A 271 2.38 -18.03 9.90
N ILE A 272 2.41 -17.39 11.03
CA ILE A 272 1.62 -17.80 12.20
C ILE A 272 0.14 -17.52 11.89
N MET A 273 -0.12 -16.36 11.26
CA MET A 273 -1.44 -15.88 10.90
C MET A 273 -1.57 -15.73 9.37
N GLU A 274 -2.81 -15.85 8.86
CA GLU A 274 -3.29 -15.37 7.57
C GLU A 274 -4.49 -14.48 7.86
N GLY A 275 -4.37 -13.17 7.65
CA GLY A 275 -5.32 -12.21 8.20
C GLY A 275 -5.38 -12.30 9.73
N LYS A 276 -6.58 -12.34 10.29
CA LYS A 276 -6.84 -12.50 11.73
C LYS A 276 -7.00 -13.95 12.16
N HIS A 277 -6.60 -14.89 11.31
CA HIS A 277 -6.82 -16.31 11.49
C HIS A 277 -5.51 -17.07 11.67
N CYS A 278 -5.50 -18.08 12.56
CA CYS A 278 -4.35 -18.96 12.69
C CYS A 278 -4.10 -19.72 11.39
N PHE A 279 -2.86 -19.68 10.90
CA PHE A 279 -2.46 -20.41 9.70
C PHE A 279 -1.56 -21.62 10.05
N LEU A 280 -0.47 -21.39 10.77
CA LEU A 280 0.44 -22.48 11.17
C LEU A 280 0.99 -22.22 12.59
N PRO A 281 0.45 -22.94 13.59
CA PRO A 281 -0.57 -23.99 13.51
C PRO A 281 -1.98 -23.46 13.16
N GLU A 282 -2.84 -24.30 12.61
CA GLU A 282 -4.19 -23.93 12.21
C GLU A 282 -5.13 -23.54 13.38
N LYS A 283 -4.75 -23.87 14.61
CA LYS A 283 -5.48 -23.56 15.84
C LYS A 283 -4.49 -23.24 16.96
N ASP A 284 -4.97 -22.49 17.92
CA ASP A 284 -4.23 -22.17 19.15
C ASP A 284 -2.84 -21.56 18.87
N CYS A 285 -2.76 -20.76 17.81
CA CYS A 285 -1.54 -20.08 17.43
C CYS A 285 -1.15 -19.00 18.46
N HIS A 286 0.15 -18.79 18.64
CA HIS A 286 0.67 -17.78 19.55
C HIS A 286 0.62 -16.40 18.88
N ILE A 287 -0.27 -15.53 19.38
CA ILE A 287 -0.52 -14.20 18.81
C ILE A 287 0.12 -13.05 19.60
N GLU A 288 0.73 -13.35 20.75
CA GLU A 288 1.37 -12.33 21.57
C GLU A 288 2.52 -11.64 20.80
N GLY A 289 2.52 -10.32 20.78
CA GLY A 289 3.51 -9.51 20.05
C GLY A 289 3.22 -9.36 18.55
N LEU A 290 2.19 -10.00 18.01
CA LEU A 290 1.75 -9.80 16.63
C LEU A 290 0.85 -8.56 16.51
N THR A 291 0.88 -7.95 15.34
CA THR A 291 0.01 -6.84 14.96
C THR A 291 -1.01 -7.36 13.96
N MET A 292 -2.28 -7.26 14.29
CA MET A 292 -3.36 -7.71 13.42
C MET A 292 -3.64 -6.68 12.33
N PRO A 293 -4.08 -7.13 11.13
CA PRO A 293 -4.48 -6.24 10.06
C PRO A 293 -5.68 -5.37 10.49
N VAL A 294 -5.71 -4.16 9.96
CA VAL A 294 -6.85 -3.25 10.18
C VAL A 294 -8.07 -3.70 9.41
N PHE A 295 -7.84 -4.40 8.30
CA PHE A 295 -8.90 -4.92 7.45
C PHE A 295 -8.46 -6.24 6.81
N GLU A 296 -9.43 -7.16 6.60
CA GLU A 296 -9.24 -8.40 5.85
C GLU A 296 -10.50 -8.74 5.04
N TYR A 297 -10.34 -9.51 3.98
CA TYR A 297 -11.46 -10.08 3.21
C TYR A 297 -11.13 -11.47 2.67
N GLY A 298 -12.18 -12.28 2.47
CA GLY A 298 -12.04 -13.67 2.00
C GLY A 298 -11.96 -13.81 0.49
N HIS A 299 -11.49 -14.99 0.03
CA HIS A 299 -11.44 -15.40 -1.38
C HIS A 299 -12.80 -15.84 -1.94
N ASP A 300 -13.89 -15.42 -1.34
CA ASP A 300 -15.24 -15.58 -1.89
C ASP A 300 -15.51 -14.62 -3.04
N GLN A 301 -16.64 -14.79 -3.72
CA GLN A 301 -17.09 -13.91 -4.82
C GLN A 301 -16.08 -13.76 -5.99
N GLY A 302 -15.15 -14.69 -6.16
CA GLY A 302 -14.14 -14.67 -7.21
C GLY A 302 -12.92 -13.80 -6.90
N ARG A 303 -12.74 -13.37 -5.66
CA ARG A 303 -11.56 -12.67 -5.15
C ARG A 303 -10.40 -13.63 -4.94
N CYS A 304 -9.16 -13.14 -5.06
CA CYS A 304 -7.98 -14.00 -4.89
C CYS A 304 -6.70 -13.28 -4.50
N SER A 305 -6.60 -11.99 -4.70
CA SER A 305 -5.34 -11.26 -4.47
C SER A 305 -5.59 -9.75 -4.39
N ILE A 306 -5.28 -9.19 -3.25
CA ILE A 306 -5.30 -7.75 -3.04
C ILE A 306 -4.18 -7.08 -3.84
N THR A 307 -4.46 -5.93 -4.47
CA THR A 307 -3.50 -5.23 -5.31
C THR A 307 -3.10 -3.85 -4.77
N GLY A 308 -3.42 -3.61 -3.52
CA GLY A 308 -3.07 -2.38 -2.82
C GLY A 308 -3.92 -1.20 -3.22
N GLY A 309 -3.50 -0.08 -2.85
CA GLY A 309 -4.24 1.15 -3.05
C GLY A 309 -3.63 2.36 -2.38
N TYR A 310 -4.46 3.34 -2.25
CA TYR A 310 -4.09 4.66 -1.75
C TYR A 310 -5.20 5.26 -0.90
N VAL A 311 -4.82 6.10 0.05
CA VAL A 311 -5.77 7.04 0.67
C VAL A 311 -6.03 8.16 -0.34
N TYR A 312 -7.29 8.33 -0.74
CA TYR A 312 -7.63 9.36 -1.72
C TYR A 312 -7.44 10.76 -1.16
N ARG A 313 -6.61 11.56 -1.87
CA ARG A 313 -6.29 12.96 -1.53
C ARG A 313 -6.52 13.92 -2.69
N GLY A 314 -7.06 13.42 -3.81
CA GLY A 314 -7.44 14.22 -4.97
C GLY A 314 -8.63 15.14 -4.69
N ARG A 315 -9.01 15.94 -5.67
CA ARG A 315 -10.09 16.94 -5.54
C ARG A 315 -11.34 16.59 -6.35
N ASN A 316 -11.19 15.68 -7.34
CA ASN A 316 -12.27 15.38 -8.27
C ASN A 316 -13.39 14.50 -7.67
N LEU A 317 -13.10 13.80 -6.56
CA LEU A 317 -14.03 12.92 -5.87
C LEU A 317 -14.10 13.28 -4.37
N PRO A 318 -14.72 14.42 -3.99
CA PRO A 318 -14.71 14.90 -2.60
C PRO A 318 -15.29 13.90 -1.58
N ALA A 319 -16.24 13.06 -2.00
CA ALA A 319 -16.83 12.03 -1.15
C ALA A 319 -15.86 10.88 -0.79
N LEU A 320 -14.73 10.77 -1.48
CA LEU A 320 -13.69 9.78 -1.21
C LEU A 320 -12.52 10.34 -0.38
N GLN A 321 -12.51 11.63 -0.07
CA GLN A 321 -11.45 12.26 0.70
C GLN A 321 -11.17 11.51 2.01
N GLY A 322 -9.89 11.14 2.23
CA GLY A 322 -9.44 10.45 3.42
C GLY A 322 -9.82 8.97 3.49
N ARG A 323 -10.40 8.39 2.44
CA ARG A 323 -10.76 6.98 2.39
C ARG A 323 -9.71 6.17 1.65
N TYR A 324 -9.41 4.95 2.11
CA TYR A 324 -8.47 4.07 1.45
C TYR A 324 -9.16 3.24 0.37
N LEU A 325 -8.66 3.36 -0.87
CA LEU A 325 -9.13 2.61 -2.02
C LEU A 325 -8.16 1.47 -2.32
N PHE A 326 -8.69 0.30 -2.65
CA PHE A 326 -7.89 -0.87 -3.05
C PHE A 326 -8.67 -1.72 -4.06
N GLY A 327 -8.02 -2.72 -4.61
CA GLY A 327 -8.63 -3.61 -5.59
C GLY A 327 -8.24 -5.07 -5.40
N ASP A 328 -8.94 -5.93 -6.15
CA ASP A 328 -8.63 -7.34 -6.25
C ASP A 328 -8.36 -7.73 -7.70
N TYR A 329 -7.28 -8.47 -7.91
CA TYR A 329 -6.79 -8.86 -9.25
C TYR A 329 -7.75 -9.77 -10.01
N CYS A 330 -8.38 -10.73 -9.32
CA CYS A 330 -9.24 -11.74 -9.94
C CYS A 330 -10.64 -11.22 -10.23
N SER A 331 -11.26 -10.60 -9.23
CA SER A 331 -12.63 -10.10 -9.34
C SER A 331 -12.72 -8.80 -10.14
N GLY A 332 -11.62 -8.03 -10.20
CA GLY A 332 -11.58 -6.70 -10.80
C GLY A 332 -12.42 -5.68 -10.03
N GLU A 333 -12.69 -5.95 -8.76
CA GLU A 333 -13.40 -5.02 -7.88
C GLU A 333 -12.49 -3.89 -7.42
N ILE A 334 -13.06 -2.68 -7.36
CA ILE A 334 -12.50 -1.51 -6.70
C ILE A 334 -13.31 -1.29 -5.45
N LEU A 335 -12.64 -1.34 -4.31
CA LEU A 335 -13.22 -1.32 -2.99
C LEU A 335 -12.73 -0.08 -2.22
N VAL A 336 -13.50 0.35 -1.23
CA VAL A 336 -13.12 1.47 -0.37
C VAL A 336 -13.46 1.18 1.09
N VAL A 337 -12.57 1.59 1.98
CA VAL A 337 -12.81 1.60 3.43
C VAL A 337 -12.70 3.02 3.97
N SER A 338 -13.58 3.36 4.92
CA SER A 338 -13.52 4.64 5.62
C SER A 338 -12.48 4.57 6.74
N ILE A 339 -11.62 5.59 6.80
CA ILE A 339 -10.64 5.77 7.86
C ILE A 339 -11.27 6.68 8.92
N GLY A 340 -11.88 6.10 9.95
CA GLY A 340 -12.45 6.86 11.08
C GLY A 340 -11.85 6.43 12.41
N SER A 341 -12.05 7.18 13.46
CA SER A 341 -11.70 6.81 14.83
C SER A 341 -12.50 5.57 15.26
N GLY A 342 -12.00 4.38 14.91
CA GLY A 342 -12.68 3.11 15.15
C GLY A 342 -12.69 2.16 13.94
N VAL A 343 -11.70 2.23 13.08
CA VAL A 343 -11.58 1.48 11.81
C VAL A 343 -11.59 -0.06 11.94
N ALA A 344 -11.48 -0.59 13.12
CA ALA A 344 -11.66 -2.02 13.35
C ALA A 344 -13.12 -2.40 13.13
N GLY A 345 -13.49 -2.79 11.89
CA GLY A 345 -14.77 -3.46 11.64
C GLY A 345 -15.72 -2.88 10.59
N SER A 346 -15.36 -1.85 9.81
CA SER A 346 -16.20 -1.47 8.68
C SER A 346 -15.92 -2.40 7.50
N GLU A 347 -16.97 -3.10 7.02
CA GLU A 347 -16.91 -3.84 5.76
C GLU A 347 -16.51 -2.91 4.61
N PRO A 348 -15.72 -3.39 3.61
CA PRO A 348 -15.40 -2.58 2.46
C PRO A 348 -16.64 -2.37 1.62
N HIS A 349 -16.77 -1.15 1.11
CA HIS A 349 -17.82 -0.85 0.15
C HIS A 349 -17.29 -1.05 -1.27
N LEU A 350 -18.10 -1.71 -2.10
CA LEU A 350 -17.82 -1.85 -3.51
C LEU A 350 -18.10 -0.52 -4.21
N LEU A 351 -17.04 0.11 -4.74
CA LEU A 351 -17.19 1.30 -5.59
C LEU A 351 -17.53 0.93 -7.03
N ARG A 352 -16.82 -0.08 -7.58
CA ARG A 352 -16.99 -0.48 -8.97
C ARG A 352 -16.51 -1.90 -9.24
N LYS A 353 -17.24 -2.62 -10.14
CA LYS A 353 -16.72 -3.82 -10.81
C LYS A 353 -16.17 -3.39 -12.17
N SER A 354 -14.85 -3.45 -12.31
CA SER A 354 -14.18 -2.94 -13.51
C SER A 354 -14.14 -3.93 -14.68
N GLY A 355 -14.20 -5.23 -14.38
CA GLY A 355 -13.96 -6.30 -15.36
C GLY A 355 -12.49 -6.41 -15.81
N MET A 356 -11.58 -5.66 -15.18
CA MET A 356 -10.16 -5.62 -15.45
C MET A 356 -9.42 -6.66 -14.59
N ARG A 357 -8.16 -6.90 -14.93
CA ARG A 357 -7.18 -7.50 -14.03
C ARG A 357 -6.37 -6.37 -13.40
N ILE A 358 -6.85 -5.86 -12.29
CA ILE A 358 -6.20 -4.74 -11.62
C ILE A 358 -4.87 -5.21 -11.05
N SER A 359 -3.75 -4.80 -11.66
CA SER A 359 -2.42 -5.14 -11.16
C SER A 359 -1.95 -4.20 -10.06
N SER A 360 -2.44 -2.97 -10.04
CA SER A 360 -2.06 -1.95 -9.08
C SER A 360 -2.93 -0.71 -9.21
N PHE A 361 -2.69 0.21 -8.30
CA PHE A 361 -3.09 1.61 -8.39
C PHE A 361 -1.85 2.50 -8.47
N GLY A 362 -2.06 3.76 -8.75
CA GLY A 362 -1.07 4.81 -8.64
C GLY A 362 -1.76 6.16 -8.45
N GLU A 363 -0.99 7.20 -8.16
CA GLU A 363 -1.50 8.55 -8.03
C GLU A 363 -0.66 9.52 -8.84
N ASP A 364 -1.25 10.66 -9.20
CA ASP A 364 -0.53 11.78 -9.76
C ASP A 364 -0.13 12.80 -8.67
N GLU A 365 0.60 13.85 -9.07
CA GLU A 365 1.05 14.90 -8.16
C GLU A 365 -0.09 15.67 -7.46
N SER A 366 -1.33 15.53 -7.92
CA SER A 366 -2.51 16.16 -7.34
C SER A 366 -3.29 15.21 -6.42
N GLY A 367 -2.85 13.95 -6.27
CA GLY A 367 -3.51 12.93 -5.47
C GLY A 367 -4.70 12.25 -6.16
N GLU A 368 -4.85 12.44 -7.48
CA GLU A 368 -5.85 11.71 -8.25
C GLU A 368 -5.40 10.27 -8.49
N ILE A 369 -6.31 9.31 -8.33
CA ILE A 369 -6.00 7.89 -8.39
C ILE A 369 -6.20 7.32 -9.79
N TYR A 370 -5.27 6.46 -10.17
CA TYR A 370 -5.27 5.69 -11.42
C TYR A 370 -5.34 4.20 -11.13
N VAL A 371 -6.03 3.48 -12.00
CA VAL A 371 -6.15 2.02 -12.00
C VAL A 371 -5.34 1.46 -13.14
N VAL A 372 -4.47 0.50 -12.83
CA VAL A 372 -3.59 -0.16 -13.80
C VAL A 372 -4.17 -1.52 -14.15
N ASP A 373 -4.60 -1.70 -15.41
CA ASP A 373 -5.06 -2.99 -15.93
C ASP A 373 -3.88 -3.78 -16.51
N HIS A 374 -3.57 -4.92 -15.93
CA HIS A 374 -2.50 -5.82 -16.39
C HIS A 374 -2.60 -6.21 -17.87
N LYS A 375 -3.79 -6.09 -18.47
CA LYS A 375 -4.03 -6.33 -19.89
C LYS A 375 -3.60 -5.17 -20.80
N GLY A 376 -2.99 -4.12 -20.25
CA GLY A 376 -2.37 -3.04 -21.02
C GLY A 376 -3.12 -1.72 -21.01
N GLY A 377 -4.08 -1.54 -20.10
CA GLY A 377 -4.83 -0.31 -19.92
C GLY A 377 -4.37 0.51 -18.71
N LEU A 378 -4.60 1.82 -18.78
CA LEU A 378 -4.48 2.77 -17.68
C LEU A 378 -5.70 3.68 -17.64
N TYR A 379 -6.32 3.79 -16.48
CA TYR A 379 -7.54 4.55 -16.28
C TYR A 379 -7.43 5.47 -15.07
N ARG A 380 -7.92 6.69 -15.19
CA ARG A 380 -8.07 7.58 -14.04
C ARG A 380 -9.46 7.37 -13.41
N LEU A 381 -9.51 7.34 -12.09
CA LEU A 381 -10.77 7.37 -11.36
C LEU A 381 -11.39 8.77 -11.49
N GLY A 382 -12.67 8.83 -11.83
CA GLY A 382 -13.38 10.08 -12.02
C GLY A 382 -14.83 10.02 -11.56
N PRO A 383 -15.53 11.17 -11.49
CA PRO A 383 -16.95 11.18 -11.16
C PRO A 383 -17.76 10.45 -12.24
N SER A 384 -18.85 9.81 -11.82
CA SER A 384 -19.76 9.17 -12.76
C SER A 384 -20.40 10.20 -13.69
N SER A 385 -20.40 9.90 -14.98
CA SER A 385 -21.06 10.71 -16.02
C SER A 385 -22.59 10.78 -15.87
N SER A 386 -23.16 9.96 -14.97
CA SER A 386 -24.59 9.96 -14.65
C SER A 386 -25.00 11.01 -13.61
N MET A 387 -24.06 11.70 -12.96
CA MET A 387 -24.40 12.80 -12.04
C MET A 387 -24.56 14.11 -12.84
N PRO A 388 -25.73 14.77 -12.78
CA PRO A 388 -25.86 16.12 -13.30
C PRO A 388 -24.97 17.06 -12.47
N ASP A 389 -24.23 17.96 -13.14
CA ASP A 389 -23.49 19.06 -12.51
C ASP A 389 -24.39 19.77 -11.50
N ARG A 390 -24.01 19.77 -10.23
CA ARG A 390 -24.69 20.49 -9.15
C ARG A 390 -24.03 21.84 -8.90
#